data_0f1fe5fc778027e96ab43be5d09992d5
#
_entry.id   0f1fe5fc778027e96ab43be5d09992d5
#
_cell.length_a   1.000
_cell.length_b   1.000
_cell.length_c   1.000
_cell.angle_alpha   90.00
_cell.angle_beta   90.00
_cell.angle_gamma   90.00
#
_symmetry.space_group_name_H-M   'P 1'
#
loop_
_entity.id
_entity.type
_entity.pdbx_description
1 polymer ?
#
loop_
_entity_poly.entity_id
_entity_poly.type
_entity_poly.pdbx_seq_one_letter_code
_entity_poly.pdbx_strand_id
1 'polypeptide(L)'
;MKTEQKKVRILFAKPGLDGHDVGAKVVVRSLMEAGFDVSYTGLRKTPEEIVRRARAERVDVLGLSILSGSHLPICRRVKTLFEEQGRGDILWLVGGNIPEQDHEELKKLGVDGVFSVGTPLQSIVDFIHERVS
;
A
#
# COMPACT_ATOMS: atom_id res chain seq x y z
N MET A 1 -22.12 -25.24 -8.24
CA MET A 1 -21.49 -24.25 -9.05
C MET A 1 -20.35 -23.59 -8.30
N LYS A 2 -19.30 -23.48 -8.97
CA LYS A 2 -18.16 -22.94 -8.35
C LYS A 2 -18.16 -21.42 -8.41
N THR A 3 -18.04 -20.85 -7.29
CA THR A 3 -17.96 -19.39 -7.23
C THR A 3 -16.61 -18.96 -7.71
N GLU A 4 -16.60 -18.01 -8.61
CA GLU A 4 -15.36 -17.46 -9.04
C GLU A 4 -14.71 -16.71 -7.91
N GLN A 5 -13.46 -16.99 -7.68
CA GLN A 5 -12.71 -16.24 -6.72
C GLN A 5 -12.19 -14.99 -7.39
N LYS A 6 -12.56 -13.86 -6.85
CA LYS A 6 -12.03 -12.62 -7.36
C LYS A 6 -10.59 -12.49 -6.93
N LYS A 7 -9.78 -11.97 -7.83
CA LYS A 7 -8.42 -11.63 -7.48
C LYS A 7 -8.44 -10.47 -6.50
N VAL A 8 -7.53 -10.50 -5.56
CA VAL A 8 -7.32 -9.38 -4.67
C VAL A 8 -6.76 -8.22 -5.50
N ARG A 9 -7.38 -7.07 -5.37
CA ARG A 9 -6.99 -5.88 -6.14
C ARG A 9 -6.13 -4.98 -5.27
N ILE A 10 -4.95 -4.67 -5.78
CA ILE A 10 -3.97 -3.87 -5.05
C ILE A 10 -3.65 -2.63 -5.85
N LEU A 11 -3.72 -1.48 -5.21
CA LEU A 11 -3.15 -0.26 -5.77
C LEU A 11 -1.82 -0.02 -5.08
N PHE A 12 -0.75 -0.01 -5.85
CA PHE A 12 0.59 0.23 -5.33
C PHE A 12 1.01 1.63 -5.74
N ALA A 13 1.41 2.44 -4.77
CA ALA A 13 1.63 3.86 -5.02
C ALA A 13 2.94 4.35 -4.44
N LYS A 14 3.50 5.37 -5.08
CA LYS A 14 4.69 6.06 -4.59
C LYS A 14 4.35 7.53 -4.42
N PRO A 15 3.96 7.90 -3.20
CA PRO A 15 3.57 9.29 -2.95
C PRO A 15 4.79 10.21 -2.79
N GLY A 16 4.52 11.50 -2.92
CA GLY A 16 5.52 12.52 -2.65
C GLY A 16 6.53 12.67 -3.76
N LEU A 17 7.71 13.14 -3.40
CA LEU A 17 8.76 13.45 -4.37
C LEU A 17 9.75 12.32 -4.56
N ASP A 18 9.47 11.16 -3.98
CA ASP A 18 10.35 10.00 -4.06
C ASP A 18 10.44 9.51 -5.49
N GLY A 19 11.64 9.49 -6.04
CA GLY A 19 11.88 9.06 -7.41
C GLY A 19 12.43 7.66 -7.55
N HIS A 20 12.46 6.88 -6.47
CA HIS A 20 13.00 5.53 -6.48
C HIS A 20 11.97 4.56 -7.04
N ASP A 21 12.13 4.19 -8.30
CA ASP A 21 11.13 3.43 -9.04
C ASP A 21 11.46 1.95 -9.22
N VAL A 22 12.75 1.61 -9.25
CA VAL A 22 13.17 0.23 -9.57
C VAL A 22 12.64 -0.76 -8.55
N GLY A 23 12.82 -0.45 -7.26
CA GLY A 23 12.33 -1.33 -6.20
C GLY A 23 10.83 -1.47 -6.22
N ALA A 24 10.12 -0.37 -6.48
CA ALA A 24 8.67 -0.41 -6.57
C ALA A 24 8.20 -1.33 -7.68
N LYS A 25 8.86 -1.24 -8.85
CA LYS A 25 8.47 -2.08 -9.97
C LYS A 25 8.73 -3.56 -9.71
N VAL A 26 9.79 -3.87 -8.96
CA VAL A 26 10.07 -5.25 -8.58
C VAL A 26 8.95 -5.78 -7.68
N VAL A 27 8.51 -4.99 -6.71
CA VAL A 27 7.43 -5.40 -5.80
C VAL A 27 6.14 -5.61 -6.59
N VAL A 28 5.82 -4.67 -7.48
CA VAL A 28 4.60 -4.78 -8.29
C VAL A 28 4.62 -6.08 -9.09
N ARG A 29 5.74 -6.36 -9.75
CA ARG A 29 5.85 -7.56 -10.55
C ARG A 29 5.70 -8.82 -9.71
N SER A 30 6.32 -8.84 -8.53
CA SER A 30 6.23 -9.99 -7.65
C SER A 30 4.82 -10.22 -7.15
N LEU A 31 4.09 -9.15 -6.86
CA LEU A 31 2.70 -9.28 -6.44
C LEU A 31 1.83 -9.79 -7.58
N MET A 32 2.08 -9.33 -8.81
CA MET A 32 1.38 -9.85 -9.97
C MET A 32 1.65 -11.34 -10.16
N GLU A 33 2.90 -11.75 -9.99
CA GLU A 33 3.26 -13.16 -10.14
C GLU A 33 2.62 -14.02 -9.06
N ALA A 34 2.32 -13.42 -7.90
CA ALA A 34 1.64 -14.13 -6.83
C ALA A 34 0.14 -14.25 -7.07
N GLY A 35 -0.37 -13.68 -8.16
CA GLY A 35 -1.77 -13.81 -8.54
C GLY A 35 -2.65 -12.64 -8.21
N PHE A 36 -2.09 -11.54 -7.70
CA PHE A 36 -2.86 -10.36 -7.39
C PHE A 36 -3.08 -9.48 -8.63
N ASP A 37 -4.18 -8.74 -8.62
CA ASP A 37 -4.47 -7.75 -9.67
C ASP A 37 -3.92 -6.41 -9.20
N VAL A 38 -2.76 -6.04 -9.71
CA VAL A 38 -2.02 -4.88 -9.21
C VAL A 38 -2.03 -3.74 -10.21
N SER A 39 -2.38 -2.56 -9.72
CA SER A 39 -2.24 -1.31 -10.47
C SER A 39 -1.13 -0.49 -9.81
N TYR A 40 -0.29 0.12 -10.60
CA TYR A 40 0.78 0.97 -10.10
C TYR A 40 0.50 2.41 -10.52
N THR A 41 0.54 3.34 -9.56
CA THR A 41 0.24 4.74 -9.85
C THR A 41 1.34 5.45 -10.62
N GLY A 42 2.57 4.94 -10.55
CA GLY A 42 3.72 5.69 -11.01
C GLY A 42 4.25 6.59 -9.91
N LEU A 43 5.24 7.39 -10.26
CA LEU A 43 5.96 8.21 -9.30
C LEU A 43 5.21 9.49 -8.96
N ARG A 44 5.54 10.04 -7.81
CA ARG A 44 5.22 11.41 -7.40
C ARG A 44 3.73 11.74 -7.38
N LYS A 45 2.95 10.81 -6.90
CA LYS A 45 1.52 11.05 -6.78
C LYS A 45 1.21 11.68 -5.42
N THR A 46 0.17 12.51 -5.39
CA THR A 46 -0.26 13.10 -4.12
C THR A 46 -1.11 12.11 -3.33
N PRO A 47 -1.15 12.24 -2.01
CA PRO A 47 -2.07 11.41 -1.23
C PRO A 47 -3.52 11.54 -1.70
N GLU A 48 -3.93 12.73 -2.11
CA GLU A 48 -5.28 12.97 -2.61
C GLU A 48 -5.57 12.12 -3.85
N GLU A 49 -4.63 12.10 -4.79
CA GLU A 49 -4.80 11.31 -6.01
C GLU A 49 -4.84 9.82 -5.67
N ILE A 50 -3.99 9.40 -4.75
CA ILE A 50 -3.88 7.99 -4.37
C ILE A 50 -5.16 7.50 -3.71
N VAL A 51 -5.66 8.22 -2.73
CA VAL A 51 -6.87 7.82 -2.01
C VAL A 51 -8.07 7.83 -2.95
N ARG A 52 -8.18 8.87 -3.79
CA ARG A 52 -9.28 8.95 -4.74
C ARG A 52 -9.28 7.75 -5.67
N ARG A 53 -8.10 7.38 -6.17
CA ARG A 53 -7.99 6.25 -7.09
C ARG A 53 -8.27 4.93 -6.40
N ALA A 54 -7.78 4.76 -5.17
CA ALA A 54 -8.02 3.54 -4.41
C ALA A 54 -9.51 3.31 -4.21
N ARG A 55 -10.24 4.39 -3.91
CA ARG A 55 -11.68 4.26 -3.70
C ARG A 55 -12.43 4.06 -5.00
N ALA A 56 -12.04 4.79 -6.06
CA ALA A 56 -12.70 4.67 -7.36
C ALA A 56 -12.53 3.26 -7.93
N GLU A 57 -11.36 2.67 -7.75
CA GLU A 57 -11.08 1.33 -8.26
C GLU A 57 -11.53 0.23 -7.30
N ARG A 58 -11.98 0.61 -6.12
CA ARG A 58 -12.47 -0.33 -5.10
C ARG A 58 -11.44 -1.40 -4.79
N VAL A 59 -10.21 -0.95 -4.54
CA VAL A 59 -9.13 -1.91 -4.26
C VAL A 59 -9.31 -2.53 -2.89
N ASP A 60 -8.78 -3.73 -2.75
CA ASP A 60 -8.76 -4.43 -1.46
C ASP A 60 -7.57 -4.00 -0.63
N VAL A 61 -6.49 -3.61 -1.30
CA VAL A 61 -5.24 -3.27 -0.62
C VAL A 61 -4.69 -1.99 -1.24
N LEU A 62 -4.26 -1.08 -0.38
CA LEU A 62 -3.49 0.10 -0.79
C LEU A 62 -2.10 -0.04 -0.20
N GLY A 63 -1.09 -0.16 -1.05
CA GLY A 63 0.30 -0.25 -0.63
C GLY A 63 1.04 1.02 -1.01
N LEU A 64 1.72 1.62 -0.05
CA LEU A 64 2.53 2.81 -0.29
C LEU A 64 3.99 2.45 -0.12
N SER A 65 4.81 2.85 -1.10
CA SER A 65 6.26 2.66 -1.03
C SER A 65 6.89 4.02 -0.80
N ILE A 66 7.55 4.21 0.34
CA ILE A 66 8.09 5.50 0.74
C ILE A 66 9.53 5.32 1.19
N LEU A 67 10.47 5.77 0.35
CA LEU A 67 11.90 5.67 0.65
C LEU A 67 12.51 7.01 1.04
N SER A 68 11.73 8.08 0.97
CA SER A 68 12.23 9.44 1.15
C SER A 68 12.30 9.91 2.60
N GLY A 69 11.78 9.12 3.53
CA GLY A 69 11.71 9.55 4.92
C GLY A 69 10.45 10.35 5.24
N SER A 70 9.60 10.60 4.26
CA SER A 70 8.40 11.41 4.45
C SER A 70 7.18 10.60 4.84
N HIS A 71 7.39 9.41 5.42
CA HIS A 71 6.29 8.48 5.68
C HIS A 71 5.28 9.01 6.69
N LEU A 72 5.72 9.67 7.75
CA LEU A 72 4.77 10.15 8.75
C LEU A 72 3.84 11.25 8.22
N PRO A 73 4.36 12.33 7.62
CA PRO A 73 3.44 13.36 7.08
C PRO A 73 2.54 12.83 5.98
N ILE A 74 3.06 11.97 5.12
CA ILE A 74 2.26 11.39 4.04
C ILE A 74 1.15 10.52 4.62
N CYS A 75 1.47 9.67 5.58
CA CYS A 75 0.48 8.79 6.17
C CYS A 75 -0.55 9.55 7.00
N ARG A 76 -0.14 10.62 7.65
CA ARG A 76 -1.11 11.47 8.35
C ARG A 76 -2.11 12.06 7.38
N ARG A 77 -1.64 12.47 6.20
CA ARG A 77 -2.55 13.01 5.19
C ARG A 77 -3.49 11.95 4.65
N VAL A 78 -2.97 10.75 4.41
CA VAL A 78 -3.80 9.63 3.94
C VAL A 78 -4.86 9.29 4.98
N LYS A 79 -4.48 9.27 6.27
CA LYS A 79 -5.44 9.02 7.34
C LYS A 79 -6.58 10.03 7.31
N THR A 80 -6.22 11.32 7.19
CA THR A 80 -7.23 12.38 7.14
C THR A 80 -8.18 12.18 5.96
N LEU A 81 -7.62 11.83 4.79
CA LEU A 81 -8.44 11.62 3.60
C LEU A 81 -9.37 10.42 3.77
N PHE A 82 -8.90 9.36 4.39
CA PHE A 82 -9.75 8.20 4.68
C PHE A 82 -10.87 8.57 5.65
N GLU A 83 -10.58 9.43 6.61
CA GLU A 83 -11.61 9.88 7.54
C GLU A 83 -12.65 10.73 6.85
N GLU A 84 -12.24 11.58 5.91
CA GLU A 84 -13.16 12.45 5.19
C GLU A 84 -13.97 11.71 4.15
N GLN A 85 -13.35 10.78 3.44
CA GLN A 85 -13.98 10.12 2.29
C GLN A 85 -14.44 8.70 2.57
N GLY A 86 -14.02 8.14 3.68
CA GLY A 86 -14.31 6.76 4.01
C GLY A 86 -13.20 5.84 3.52
N ARG A 87 -12.93 4.81 4.28
CA ARG A 87 -11.89 3.84 3.94
C ARG A 87 -12.47 2.52 3.48
N GLY A 88 -13.63 2.16 4.01
CA GLY A 88 -14.22 0.86 3.74
C GLY A 88 -13.32 -0.25 4.28
N ASP A 89 -13.17 -1.31 3.50
CA ASP A 89 -12.40 -2.48 3.91
C ASP A 89 -10.99 -2.48 3.32
N ILE A 90 -10.49 -1.32 2.90
CA ILE A 90 -9.16 -1.25 2.30
C ILE A 90 -8.09 -1.58 3.33
N LEU A 91 -7.27 -2.58 3.03
CA LEU A 91 -6.10 -2.92 3.85
C LEU A 91 -4.98 -1.96 3.46
N TRP A 92 -4.44 -1.26 4.43
CA TRP A 92 -3.46 -0.19 4.18
C TRP A 92 -2.07 -0.65 4.61
N LEU A 93 -1.16 -0.76 3.65
CA LEU A 93 0.21 -1.20 3.88
C LEU A 93 1.19 -0.11 3.51
N VAL A 94 2.28 -0.04 4.25
CA VAL A 94 3.35 0.92 3.98
C VAL A 94 4.67 0.17 4.01
N GLY A 95 5.47 0.40 2.99
CA GLY A 95 6.80 -0.20 2.91
C GLY A 95 7.83 0.85 2.55
N GLY A 96 9.09 0.51 2.77
CA GLY A 96 10.20 1.37 2.41
C GLY A 96 11.18 1.52 3.54
N ASN A 97 11.89 2.64 3.52
CA ASN A 97 12.91 2.92 4.53
C ASN A 97 12.25 3.52 5.76
N ILE A 98 11.61 2.65 6.56
CA ILE A 98 10.82 3.07 7.72
C ILE A 98 11.57 2.67 8.99
N PRO A 99 12.04 3.62 9.81
CA PRO A 99 12.68 3.27 11.07
C PRO A 99 11.73 2.49 11.96
N GLU A 100 12.27 1.51 12.67
CA GLU A 100 11.45 0.66 13.51
C GLU A 100 10.67 1.47 14.55
N GLN A 101 11.27 2.54 15.03
CA GLN A 101 10.64 3.40 16.04
C GLN A 101 9.37 4.06 15.52
N ASP A 102 9.21 4.18 14.20
CA ASP A 102 8.04 4.81 13.61
C ASP A 102 6.93 3.80 13.28
N HIS A 103 7.19 2.51 13.41
CA HIS A 103 6.19 1.49 13.08
C HIS A 103 4.93 1.63 13.92
N GLU A 104 5.11 1.87 15.21
CA GLU A 104 3.96 1.99 16.10
C GLU A 104 3.16 3.23 15.80
N GLU A 105 3.83 4.33 15.51
CA GLU A 105 3.15 5.57 15.13
C GLU A 105 2.30 5.37 13.87
N LEU A 106 2.86 4.68 12.88
CA LEU A 106 2.11 4.40 11.65
C LEU A 106 0.89 3.53 11.93
N LYS A 107 1.03 2.54 12.79
CA LYS A 107 -0.09 1.68 13.14
C LYS A 107 -1.18 2.47 13.85
N LYS A 108 -0.82 3.43 14.67
CA LYS A 108 -1.78 4.29 15.33
C LYS A 108 -2.54 5.16 14.32
N LEU A 109 -1.91 5.48 13.20
CA LEU A 109 -2.57 6.23 12.14
C LEU A 109 -3.54 5.37 11.34
N GLY A 110 -3.50 4.06 11.50
CA GLY A 110 -4.39 3.16 10.79
C GLY A 110 -3.72 2.27 9.78
N VAL A 111 -2.38 2.32 9.68
CA VAL A 111 -1.64 1.44 8.79
C VAL A 111 -1.72 0.03 9.35
N ASP A 112 -2.13 -0.93 8.53
CA ASP A 112 -2.32 -2.30 8.95
C ASP A 112 -1.03 -3.11 8.96
N GLY A 113 -0.10 -2.80 8.07
CA GLY A 113 1.17 -3.48 8.02
C GLY A 113 2.28 -2.57 7.56
N VAL A 114 3.44 -2.67 8.22
CA VAL A 114 4.61 -1.87 7.88
C VAL A 114 5.74 -2.83 7.53
N PHE A 115 6.34 -2.65 6.37
CA PHE A 115 7.37 -3.54 5.86
C PHE A 115 8.64 -2.75 5.53
N SER A 116 9.69 -2.99 6.30
CA SER A 116 10.95 -2.31 6.07
C SER A 116 11.66 -2.88 4.85
N VAL A 117 12.59 -2.11 4.30
CA VAL A 117 13.47 -2.58 3.24
C VAL A 117 14.13 -3.88 3.70
N GLY A 118 14.15 -4.87 2.83
CA GLY A 118 14.72 -6.18 3.14
C GLY A 118 13.71 -7.21 3.60
N THR A 119 12.46 -6.79 3.85
CA THR A 119 11.41 -7.75 4.16
C THR A 119 11.21 -8.68 2.96
N PRO A 120 11.21 -10.01 3.15
CA PRO A 120 10.96 -10.91 2.03
C PRO A 120 9.60 -10.66 1.41
N LEU A 121 9.55 -10.67 0.09
CA LEU A 121 8.29 -10.43 -0.61
C LEU A 121 7.23 -11.45 -0.25
N GLN A 122 7.65 -12.68 0.04
CA GLN A 122 6.69 -13.71 0.43
C GLN A 122 5.98 -13.34 1.72
N SER A 123 6.66 -12.65 2.64
CA SER A 123 6.03 -12.21 3.89
C SER A 123 4.90 -11.23 3.61
N ILE A 124 5.08 -10.36 2.63
CA ILE A 124 4.04 -9.39 2.25
C ILE A 124 2.87 -10.12 1.62
N VAL A 125 3.15 -11.06 0.73
CA VAL A 125 2.12 -11.87 0.08
C VAL A 125 1.30 -12.63 1.12
N ASP A 126 1.98 -13.25 2.08
CA ASP A 126 1.30 -14.01 3.12
C ASP A 126 0.43 -13.10 3.99
N PHE A 127 0.94 -11.94 4.33
CA PHE A 127 0.19 -10.97 5.12
C PHE A 127 -1.11 -10.60 4.43
N ILE A 128 -1.03 -10.32 3.14
CA ILE A 128 -2.22 -9.96 2.36
C ILE A 128 -3.22 -11.11 2.34
N HIS A 129 -2.75 -12.33 2.09
CA HIS A 129 -3.64 -13.49 2.05
C HIS A 129 -4.34 -13.72 3.38
N GLU A 130 -3.65 -13.48 4.48
CA GLU A 130 -4.24 -13.67 5.81
C GLU A 130 -5.30 -12.63 6.14
N ARG A 131 -5.12 -11.42 5.62
CA ARG A 131 -6.00 -10.30 5.98
C ARG A 131 -7.12 -10.09 4.98
N VAL A 132 -6.92 -10.49 3.74
CA VAL A 132 -7.90 -10.32 2.67
C VAL A 132 -8.18 -11.68 2.08
N SER A 133 -9.23 -12.30 2.49
CA SER A 133 -9.52 -13.64 1.98
C SER A 133 -10.94 -13.78 1.49
#